data_ac3b9ef2904d06f3804ca4e3188fae8f
#
_entry.id   ac3b9ef2904d06f3804ca4e3188fae8f
#
_cell.length_a   1.000
_cell.length_b   1.000
_cell.length_c   1.000
_cell.angle_alpha   90.00
_cell.angle_beta   90.00
_cell.angle_gamma   90.00
#
_symmetry.space_group_name_H-M   'P 1'
#
loop_
_entity.id
_entity.type
_entity.pdbx_description
1 polymer ?
#
loop_
_entity_poly.entity_id
_entity_poly.type
_entity_poly.pdbx_seq_one_letter_code
_entity_poly.pdbx_strand_id
1 'polypeptide(L)'
;MRILLAVDGSPSATRARDLVVSLPWPAGSVVRVVAALDVAPALWGGPWIPAIPAGADEYEADALRELTSVIEDARAPLEAAGLAVETDLLRGAPAFAIPDDAKLWKPDLTVVGSRGHGPVESALLGSVSSAVVDHAETPVLVARGDHVRSILLAEDGSPAGMSARDLVLGWSPLAGIPIRVVGVVDVAAPWRTGIAPTMFSAAMDLYTEMITSSRETYGQVIAATVATFQAAGRTAEGELREGDPADQLVRAVHDNAGDLIVIGSRGHTGLSRIVMGSVAHSVLLHARCSVLVVKLPHQPHHPR
;
A
#
# COMPACT_ATOMS: atom_id res chain seq x y z
N MET A 1 -12.25 -14.11 4.35
CA MET A 1 -11.08 -13.49 3.71
C MET A 1 -9.80 -14.01 4.35
N ARG A 2 -8.71 -14.02 3.61
CA ARG A 2 -7.38 -14.45 4.08
C ARG A 2 -6.48 -13.23 4.18
N ILE A 3 -6.00 -12.92 5.36
CA ILE A 3 -5.19 -11.74 5.65
C ILE A 3 -3.80 -12.18 6.10
N LEU A 4 -2.75 -11.78 5.41
CA LEU A 4 -1.37 -11.98 5.85
C LEU A 4 -0.94 -10.74 6.62
N LEU A 5 -0.61 -10.90 7.89
CA LEU A 5 -0.12 -9.82 8.76
C LEU A 5 1.34 -10.09 9.13
N ALA A 6 2.24 -9.24 8.64
CA ALA A 6 3.65 -9.33 9.00
C ALA A 6 3.96 -8.46 10.24
N VAL A 7 4.62 -9.07 11.22
CA VAL A 7 4.97 -8.43 12.50
C VAL A 7 6.46 -8.58 12.80
N ASP A 8 7.01 -7.58 13.49
CA ASP A 8 8.43 -7.56 13.92
C ASP A 8 8.58 -7.02 15.35
N GLY A 9 7.47 -6.81 16.09
CA GLY A 9 7.47 -6.23 17.43
C GLY A 9 7.58 -4.70 17.46
N SER A 10 7.72 -4.03 16.32
CA SER A 10 7.76 -2.57 16.26
C SER A 10 6.40 -1.93 16.58
N PRO A 11 6.38 -0.66 17.05
CA PRO A 11 5.13 0.09 17.22
C PRO A 11 4.31 0.21 15.91
N SER A 12 4.96 0.10 14.77
CA SER A 12 4.33 0.13 13.45
C SER A 12 3.59 -1.17 13.15
N ALA A 13 4.18 -2.31 13.49
CA ALA A 13 3.53 -3.63 13.41
C ALA A 13 2.35 -3.73 14.39
N THR A 14 2.46 -3.14 15.58
CA THR A 14 1.35 -3.04 16.54
C THR A 14 0.17 -2.28 15.94
N ARG A 15 0.40 -1.11 15.32
CA ARG A 15 -0.66 -0.35 14.62
C ARG A 15 -1.27 -1.15 13.46
N ALA A 16 -0.45 -1.90 12.72
CA ALA A 16 -0.94 -2.76 11.64
C ALA A 16 -1.90 -3.84 12.16
N ARG A 17 -1.55 -4.49 13.27
CA ARG A 17 -2.42 -5.44 13.96
C ARG A 17 -3.71 -4.76 14.43
N ASP A 18 -3.63 -3.62 15.10
CA ASP A 18 -4.78 -2.91 15.66
C ASP A 18 -5.73 -2.44 14.55
N LEU A 19 -5.19 -2.03 13.41
CA LEU A 19 -5.98 -1.70 12.22
C LEU A 19 -6.73 -2.95 11.70
N VAL A 20 -6.08 -4.12 11.64
CA VAL A 20 -6.76 -5.37 11.29
C VAL A 20 -7.87 -5.69 12.30
N VAL A 21 -7.62 -5.55 13.59
CA VAL A 21 -8.63 -5.75 14.65
C VAL A 21 -9.81 -4.79 14.51
N SER A 22 -9.59 -3.55 14.07
CA SER A 22 -10.62 -2.50 13.98
C SER A 22 -11.62 -2.70 12.83
N LEU A 23 -11.29 -3.52 11.84
CA LEU A 23 -12.12 -3.70 10.64
C LEU A 23 -13.12 -4.85 10.82
N PRO A 24 -14.37 -4.71 10.32
CA PRO A 24 -15.40 -5.74 10.41
C PRO A 24 -15.21 -6.81 9.33
N TRP A 25 -14.36 -7.78 9.57
CA TRP A 25 -14.10 -8.86 8.64
C TRP A 25 -15.28 -9.82 8.51
N PRO A 26 -15.52 -10.41 7.31
CA PRO A 26 -16.54 -11.44 7.13
C PRO A 26 -16.31 -12.66 8.04
N ALA A 27 -17.40 -13.32 8.44
CA ALA A 27 -17.29 -14.56 9.19
C ALA A 27 -16.44 -15.60 8.45
N GLY A 28 -15.60 -16.32 9.18
CA GLY A 28 -14.65 -17.28 8.62
C GLY A 28 -13.39 -16.65 8.00
N SER A 29 -13.16 -15.37 8.24
CA SER A 29 -11.87 -14.76 7.88
C SER A 29 -10.74 -15.34 8.73
N VAL A 30 -9.58 -15.53 8.10
CA VAL A 30 -8.36 -16.09 8.71
C VAL A 30 -7.24 -15.08 8.60
N VAL A 31 -6.57 -14.81 9.71
CA VAL A 31 -5.35 -13.99 9.74
C VAL A 31 -4.15 -14.90 9.93
N ARG A 32 -3.23 -14.90 8.97
CA ARG A 32 -1.92 -15.52 9.12
C ARG A 32 -0.94 -14.47 9.61
N VAL A 33 -0.50 -14.62 10.85
CA VAL A 33 0.52 -13.76 11.47
C VAL A 33 1.88 -14.35 11.19
N VAL A 34 2.77 -13.58 10.57
CA VAL A 34 4.12 -14.02 10.24
C VAL A 34 5.16 -13.06 10.78
N ALA A 35 6.27 -13.61 11.27
CA ALA A 35 7.51 -12.90 11.49
C ALA A 35 8.62 -13.54 10.67
N ALA A 36 9.66 -12.81 10.32
CA ALA A 36 10.75 -13.35 9.52
C ALA A 36 12.09 -13.26 10.29
N LEU A 37 12.76 -14.40 10.41
CA LEU A 37 14.08 -14.49 11.00
C LEU A 37 15.15 -14.35 9.93
N ASP A 38 15.84 -13.21 9.91
CA ASP A 38 16.99 -12.97 9.04
C ASP A 38 18.29 -13.31 9.79
N VAL A 39 18.76 -14.53 9.61
CA VAL A 39 20.04 -15.00 10.21
C VAL A 39 21.26 -14.66 9.34
N ALA A 40 21.04 -14.20 8.10
CA ALA A 40 22.12 -13.97 7.15
C ALA A 40 23.10 -12.86 7.56
N PRO A 41 22.67 -11.67 8.08
CA PRO A 41 23.62 -10.63 8.46
C PRO A 41 24.58 -11.01 9.60
N ALA A 42 24.14 -11.87 10.51
CA ALA A 42 24.97 -12.31 11.63
C ALA A 42 26.06 -13.34 11.23
N LEU A 43 25.84 -14.04 10.11
CA LEU A 43 26.71 -15.13 9.64
C LEU A 43 27.55 -14.76 8.42
N TRP A 44 27.20 -13.70 7.68
CA TRP A 44 27.89 -13.27 6.45
C TRP A 44 28.76 -12.04 6.68
N GLY A 45 29.66 -12.13 7.65
CA GLY A 45 30.82 -11.25 7.64
C GLY A 45 31.70 -11.66 6.48
N GLY A 46 31.75 -10.86 5.44
CA GLY A 46 32.52 -10.96 4.19
C GLY A 46 33.51 -12.12 3.95
N PRO A 47 34.20 -12.17 2.84
CA PRO A 47 35.01 -13.34 2.43
C PRO A 47 36.21 -13.68 3.34
N TRP A 48 36.34 -12.98 4.45
CA TRP A 48 37.47 -13.07 5.38
C TRP A 48 37.14 -13.61 6.79
N ILE A 49 35.87 -14.02 7.06
CA ILE A 49 35.48 -14.60 8.34
C ILE A 49 35.33 -16.13 8.19
N PRO A 50 36.33 -16.93 8.60
CA PRO A 50 36.33 -18.36 8.31
C PRO A 50 35.58 -19.21 9.34
N ALA A 51 34.86 -18.64 10.31
CA ALA A 51 34.15 -19.43 11.31
C ALA A 51 32.84 -18.79 11.72
N ILE A 52 31.79 -19.61 11.86
CA ILE A 52 30.57 -19.23 12.58
C ILE A 52 31.01 -18.74 13.95
N PRO A 53 30.65 -17.51 14.39
CA PRO A 53 31.05 -17.05 15.72
C PRO A 53 30.58 -18.03 16.81
N ALA A 54 31.42 -18.26 17.80
CA ALA A 54 31.00 -19.01 18.98
C ALA A 54 29.79 -18.29 19.61
N GLY A 55 28.65 -18.99 19.81
CA GLY A 55 27.40 -18.40 20.28
C GLY A 55 26.37 -18.08 19.19
N ALA A 56 26.63 -18.39 17.92
CA ALA A 56 25.63 -18.18 16.84
C ALA A 56 24.35 -18.99 17.09
N ASP A 57 24.45 -20.20 17.62
CA ASP A 57 23.31 -21.04 17.98
C ASP A 57 22.49 -20.43 19.12
N GLU A 58 23.13 -19.82 20.13
CA GLU A 58 22.45 -19.12 21.21
C GLU A 58 21.75 -17.83 20.69
N TYR A 59 22.41 -17.09 19.82
CA TYR A 59 21.82 -15.90 19.18
C TYR A 59 20.61 -16.28 18.36
N GLU A 60 20.67 -17.31 17.53
CA GLU A 60 19.51 -17.79 16.76
C GLU A 60 18.39 -18.24 17.69
N ALA A 61 18.69 -18.95 18.76
CA ALA A 61 17.69 -19.39 19.74
C ALA A 61 17.03 -18.22 20.48
N ASP A 62 17.79 -17.17 20.81
CA ASP A 62 17.24 -15.94 21.42
C ASP A 62 16.34 -15.20 20.45
N ALA A 63 16.77 -14.99 19.22
CA ALA A 63 15.98 -14.34 18.18
C ALA A 63 14.69 -15.13 17.86
N LEU A 64 14.75 -16.45 17.83
CA LEU A 64 13.57 -17.32 17.67
C LEU A 64 12.57 -17.14 18.83
N ARG A 65 13.04 -17.06 20.07
CA ARG A 65 12.18 -16.83 21.23
C ARG A 65 11.52 -15.45 21.19
N GLU A 66 12.29 -14.42 20.85
CA GLU A 66 11.78 -13.06 20.72
C GLU A 66 10.70 -12.97 19.64
N LEU A 67 10.95 -13.48 18.44
CA LEU A 67 9.98 -13.45 17.34
C LEU A 67 8.75 -14.30 17.63
N THR A 68 8.91 -15.43 18.34
CA THR A 68 7.76 -16.23 18.80
C THR A 68 6.90 -15.44 19.77
N SER A 69 7.50 -14.70 20.71
CA SER A 69 6.75 -13.81 21.62
C SER A 69 6.00 -12.71 20.84
N VAL A 70 6.65 -12.09 19.84
CA VAL A 70 6.05 -11.07 18.98
C VAL A 70 4.82 -11.61 18.23
N ILE A 71 4.90 -12.82 17.72
CA ILE A 71 3.77 -13.50 17.06
C ILE A 71 2.62 -13.75 18.04
N GLU A 72 2.90 -14.27 19.24
CA GLU A 72 1.87 -14.54 20.25
C GLU A 72 1.24 -13.24 20.78
N ASP A 73 2.00 -12.15 20.94
CA ASP A 73 1.50 -10.84 21.32
C ASP A 73 0.57 -10.24 20.24
N ALA A 74 0.82 -10.57 18.97
CA ALA A 74 -0.07 -10.16 17.89
C ALA A 74 -1.33 -11.05 17.79
N ARG A 75 -1.23 -12.33 18.11
CA ARG A 75 -2.28 -13.34 18.02
C ARG A 75 -3.45 -13.04 18.97
N ALA A 76 -3.15 -12.79 20.24
CA ALA A 76 -4.17 -12.68 21.28
C ALA A 76 -5.24 -11.60 21.01
N PRO A 77 -4.92 -10.36 20.57
CA PRO A 77 -5.94 -9.36 20.22
C PRO A 77 -6.79 -9.74 19.00
N LEU A 78 -6.20 -10.44 18.01
CA LEU A 78 -6.92 -10.90 16.82
C LEU A 78 -7.94 -12.01 17.16
N GLU A 79 -7.56 -12.96 18.00
CA GLU A 79 -8.48 -14.00 18.50
C GLU A 79 -9.58 -13.40 19.37
N ALA A 80 -9.25 -12.43 20.22
CA ALA A 80 -10.24 -11.70 21.02
C ALA A 80 -11.25 -10.92 20.18
N ALA A 81 -10.86 -10.49 18.96
CA ALA A 81 -11.75 -9.90 17.97
C ALA A 81 -12.58 -10.94 17.17
N GLY A 82 -12.46 -12.23 17.48
CA GLY A 82 -13.20 -13.33 16.83
C GLY A 82 -12.62 -13.79 15.49
N LEU A 83 -11.38 -13.45 15.20
CA LEU A 83 -10.68 -13.90 13.98
C LEU A 83 -10.01 -15.26 14.23
N ALA A 84 -10.04 -16.13 13.23
CA ALA A 84 -9.20 -17.32 13.22
C ALA A 84 -7.75 -16.90 12.92
N VAL A 85 -6.79 -17.39 13.72
CA VAL A 85 -5.39 -17.01 13.57
C VAL A 85 -4.52 -18.23 13.29
N GLU A 86 -3.75 -18.17 12.22
CA GLU A 86 -2.62 -19.05 11.92
C GLU A 86 -1.33 -18.29 12.18
N THR A 87 -0.29 -18.97 12.61
CA THR A 87 1.02 -18.35 12.88
C THR A 87 2.13 -19.07 12.14
N ASP A 88 3.12 -18.35 11.66
CA ASP A 88 4.32 -18.95 11.08
C ASP A 88 5.55 -18.07 11.30
N LEU A 89 6.71 -18.72 11.42
CA LEU A 89 8.00 -18.08 11.53
C LEU A 89 8.81 -18.36 10.27
N LEU A 90 8.89 -17.34 9.41
CA LEU A 90 9.58 -17.43 8.13
C LEU A 90 11.10 -17.38 8.33
N ARG A 91 11.84 -18.09 7.48
CA ARG A 91 13.31 -18.01 7.44
C ARG A 91 13.77 -17.21 6.23
N GLY A 92 14.72 -16.29 6.45
CA GLY A 92 15.31 -15.44 5.44
C GLY A 92 14.98 -13.97 5.60
N ALA A 93 15.55 -13.13 4.72
CA ALA A 93 15.34 -11.69 4.78
C ALA A 93 13.85 -11.33 4.60
N PRO A 94 13.26 -10.55 5.53
CA PRO A 94 11.82 -10.24 5.54
C PRO A 94 11.30 -9.67 4.22
N ALA A 95 12.15 -8.89 3.53
CA ALA A 95 11.86 -8.29 2.23
C ALA A 95 11.50 -9.30 1.13
N PHE A 96 11.95 -10.54 1.25
CA PHE A 96 11.69 -11.64 0.29
C PHE A 96 10.82 -12.73 0.90
N ALA A 97 11.06 -13.10 2.16
CA ALA A 97 10.33 -14.17 2.83
C ALA A 97 8.82 -13.89 2.93
N ILE A 98 8.44 -12.63 3.23
CA ILE A 98 7.02 -12.24 3.33
C ILE A 98 6.31 -12.30 1.97
N PRO A 99 6.82 -11.72 0.87
CA PRO A 99 6.21 -11.88 -0.45
C PRO A 99 6.17 -13.32 -0.95
N ASP A 100 7.17 -14.13 -0.63
CA ASP A 100 7.19 -15.54 -1.04
C ASP A 100 6.16 -16.37 -0.28
N ASP A 101 5.98 -16.15 1.03
CA ASP A 101 4.88 -16.75 1.79
C ASP A 101 3.51 -16.30 1.26
N ALA A 102 3.36 -15.01 0.92
CA ALA A 102 2.15 -14.48 0.29
C ALA A 102 1.82 -15.16 -1.03
N LYS A 103 2.80 -15.47 -1.88
CA LYS A 103 2.59 -16.23 -3.14
C LYS A 103 2.08 -17.64 -2.89
N LEU A 104 2.59 -18.31 -1.84
CA LEU A 104 2.20 -19.67 -1.47
C LEU A 104 0.84 -19.70 -0.79
N TRP A 105 0.63 -18.83 0.20
CA TRP A 105 -0.58 -18.81 1.01
C TRP A 105 -1.74 -18.10 0.31
N LYS A 106 -1.49 -17.24 -0.70
CA LYS A 106 -2.47 -16.51 -1.52
C LYS A 106 -3.49 -15.73 -0.68
N PRO A 107 -3.04 -14.73 0.09
CA PRO A 107 -3.94 -13.86 0.84
C PRO A 107 -4.76 -12.97 -0.08
N ASP A 108 -5.94 -12.54 0.39
CA ASP A 108 -6.71 -11.45 -0.24
C ASP A 108 -6.09 -10.09 0.05
N LEU A 109 -5.36 -9.98 1.19
CA LEU A 109 -4.69 -8.76 1.66
C LEU A 109 -3.41 -9.11 2.41
N THR A 110 -2.31 -8.43 2.08
CA THR A 110 -1.10 -8.41 2.89
C THR A 110 -1.05 -7.09 3.68
N VAL A 111 -0.82 -7.17 4.99
CA VAL A 111 -0.73 -6.02 5.90
C VAL A 111 0.66 -5.95 6.50
N VAL A 112 1.27 -4.78 6.42
CA VAL A 112 2.58 -4.51 7.00
C VAL A 112 2.57 -3.18 7.75
N GLY A 113 3.40 -3.04 8.78
CA GLY A 113 3.68 -1.74 9.37
C GLY A 113 4.42 -0.84 8.37
N SER A 114 4.37 0.47 8.56
CA SER A 114 5.11 1.39 7.69
C SER A 114 6.62 1.38 7.92
N ARG A 115 7.08 0.93 9.11
CA ARG A 115 8.49 0.89 9.54
C ARG A 115 8.71 -0.33 10.44
N GLY A 116 9.96 -0.75 10.58
CA GLY A 116 10.41 -1.73 11.57
C GLY A 116 11.37 -1.07 12.58
N HIS A 117 12.25 -1.87 13.16
CA HIS A 117 13.27 -1.45 14.13
C HIS A 117 14.47 -0.70 13.54
N GLY A 118 14.45 -0.32 12.27
CA GLY A 118 15.56 0.36 11.60
C GLY A 118 15.88 1.74 12.20
N PRO A 119 17.17 2.19 12.14
CA PRO A 119 17.66 3.40 12.83
C PRO A 119 17.22 4.72 12.18
N VAL A 120 16.54 4.70 11.04
CA VAL A 120 16.18 5.92 10.30
C VAL A 120 14.80 6.40 10.72
N GLU A 121 14.74 7.20 11.78
CA GLU A 121 13.47 7.78 12.30
C GLU A 121 12.77 8.73 11.32
N SER A 122 13.52 9.36 10.40
CA SER A 122 12.99 10.33 9.43
C SER A 122 12.32 9.69 8.20
N ALA A 123 12.59 8.40 7.91
CA ALA A 123 11.97 7.73 6.77
C ALA A 123 10.51 7.39 7.06
N LEU A 124 9.59 7.81 6.19
CA LEU A 124 8.17 7.51 6.31
C LEU A 124 7.81 6.07 5.87
N LEU A 125 8.72 5.37 5.20
CA LEU A 125 8.56 3.99 4.74
C LEU A 125 9.83 3.17 5.01
N GLY A 126 9.66 1.99 5.59
CA GLY A 126 10.76 1.04 5.84
C GLY A 126 11.13 0.23 4.60
N SER A 127 12.36 -0.30 4.57
CA SER A 127 12.86 -1.13 3.46
C SER A 127 12.04 -2.41 3.24
N VAL A 128 11.62 -3.07 4.32
CA VAL A 128 10.77 -4.28 4.24
C VAL A 128 9.41 -3.93 3.66
N SER A 129 8.75 -2.89 4.16
CA SER A 129 7.43 -2.47 3.69
C SER A 129 7.47 -2.07 2.21
N SER A 130 8.52 -1.34 1.78
CA SER A 130 8.75 -1.01 0.36
C SER A 130 8.91 -2.28 -0.47
N ALA A 131 9.77 -3.19 -0.06
CA ALA A 131 10.01 -4.44 -0.79
C ALA A 131 8.75 -5.32 -0.87
N VAL A 132 7.97 -5.42 0.22
CA VAL A 132 6.69 -6.16 0.21
C VAL A 132 5.74 -5.54 -0.80
N VAL A 133 5.59 -4.19 -0.81
CA VAL A 133 4.74 -3.52 -1.80
C VAL A 133 5.25 -3.78 -3.22
N ASP A 134 6.55 -3.75 -3.47
CA ASP A 134 7.09 -3.95 -4.82
C ASP A 134 6.89 -5.38 -5.32
N HIS A 135 7.09 -6.38 -4.47
CA HIS A 135 7.11 -7.79 -4.87
C HIS A 135 5.79 -8.55 -4.67
N ALA A 136 4.85 -8.03 -3.85
CA ALA A 136 3.57 -8.68 -3.64
C ALA A 136 2.71 -8.67 -4.92
N GLU A 137 2.01 -9.77 -5.17
CA GLU A 137 1.04 -9.92 -6.25
C GLU A 137 -0.39 -9.57 -5.80
N THR A 138 -0.60 -9.52 -4.48
CA THR A 138 -1.87 -9.20 -3.81
C THR A 138 -1.90 -7.73 -3.38
N PRO A 139 -3.08 -7.17 -3.07
CA PRO A 139 -3.16 -5.86 -2.44
C PRO A 139 -2.33 -5.79 -1.15
N VAL A 140 -1.64 -4.66 -0.95
CA VAL A 140 -0.80 -4.43 0.25
C VAL A 140 -1.28 -3.19 0.99
N LEU A 141 -1.61 -3.37 2.26
CA LEU A 141 -1.93 -2.29 3.19
C LEU A 141 -0.68 -1.97 4.04
N VAL A 142 -0.15 -0.79 3.84
CA VAL A 142 0.90 -0.22 4.69
C VAL A 142 0.23 0.60 5.79
N ALA A 143 0.21 0.04 7.00
CA ALA A 143 -0.47 0.65 8.13
C ALA A 143 0.37 1.75 8.79
N ARG A 144 -0.26 2.91 9.04
CA ARG A 144 0.29 4.04 9.81
C ARG A 144 -0.63 4.45 10.96
N GLY A 145 -1.92 4.17 10.83
CA GLY A 145 -2.94 4.29 11.87
C GLY A 145 -3.43 2.93 12.33
N ASP A 146 -4.28 2.92 13.33
CA ASP A 146 -4.88 1.76 13.98
C ASP A 146 -6.37 1.58 13.65
N HIS A 147 -6.94 2.46 12.80
CA HIS A 147 -8.33 2.43 12.36
C HIS A 147 -8.50 3.13 11.01
N VAL A 148 -9.68 2.93 10.39
CA VAL A 148 -10.09 3.61 9.14
C VAL A 148 -11.51 4.15 9.32
N ARG A 149 -11.69 5.47 9.26
CA ARG A 149 -12.98 6.17 9.33
C ARG A 149 -13.34 6.88 8.03
N SER A 150 -12.36 7.09 7.16
CA SER A 150 -12.53 7.74 5.86
C SER A 150 -11.55 7.18 4.84
N ILE A 151 -12.00 7.06 3.61
CA ILE A 151 -11.20 6.57 2.48
C ILE A 151 -11.03 7.70 1.47
N LEU A 152 -9.79 7.95 1.06
CA LEU A 152 -9.49 8.66 -0.17
C LEU A 152 -9.16 7.62 -1.25
N LEU A 153 -9.97 7.54 -2.29
CA LEU A 153 -9.71 6.73 -3.47
C LEU A 153 -9.07 7.59 -4.55
N ALA A 154 -7.83 7.28 -4.91
CA ALA A 154 -7.15 7.91 -6.03
C ALA A 154 -7.66 7.30 -7.35
N GLU A 155 -8.22 8.14 -8.22
CA GLU A 155 -8.87 7.71 -9.47
C GLU A 155 -8.32 8.52 -10.66
N ASP A 156 -7.74 7.80 -11.62
CA ASP A 156 -7.20 8.39 -12.85
C ASP A 156 -7.82 7.77 -14.12
N GLY A 157 -8.77 6.85 -13.99
CA GLY A 157 -9.36 6.09 -15.09
C GLY A 157 -8.47 4.97 -15.64
N SER A 158 -7.30 4.72 -15.04
CA SER A 158 -6.44 3.62 -15.44
C SER A 158 -7.02 2.26 -15.02
N PRO A 159 -6.59 1.14 -15.63
CA PRO A 159 -7.00 -0.18 -15.19
C PRO A 159 -6.69 -0.47 -13.71
N ALA A 160 -5.61 0.10 -13.17
CA ALA A 160 -5.26 -0.09 -11.77
C ALA A 160 -6.12 0.78 -10.83
N GLY A 161 -6.48 2.01 -11.24
CA GLY A 161 -7.47 2.86 -10.56
C GLY A 161 -8.83 2.16 -10.51
N MET A 162 -9.30 1.62 -11.63
CA MET A 162 -10.53 0.83 -11.69
C MET A 162 -10.48 -0.42 -10.78
N SER A 163 -9.35 -1.12 -10.73
CA SER A 163 -9.17 -2.26 -9.81
C SER A 163 -9.22 -1.82 -8.34
N ALA A 164 -8.67 -0.64 -8.02
CA ALA A 164 -8.74 -0.06 -6.68
C ALA A 164 -10.19 0.29 -6.31
N ARG A 165 -10.95 0.90 -7.21
CA ARG A 165 -12.39 1.17 -7.05
C ARG A 165 -13.17 -0.12 -6.81
N ASP A 166 -12.97 -1.13 -7.65
CA ASP A 166 -13.71 -2.39 -7.59
C ASP A 166 -13.40 -3.16 -6.30
N LEU A 167 -12.16 -3.10 -5.81
CA LEU A 167 -11.76 -3.64 -4.52
C LEU A 167 -12.51 -2.93 -3.38
N VAL A 168 -12.50 -1.60 -3.32
CA VAL A 168 -13.21 -0.84 -2.28
C VAL A 168 -14.71 -1.11 -2.32
N LEU A 169 -15.28 -1.26 -3.52
CA LEU A 169 -16.70 -1.58 -3.71
C LEU A 169 -17.03 -2.98 -3.19
N GLY A 170 -16.20 -3.96 -3.50
CA GLY A 170 -16.44 -5.38 -3.17
C GLY A 170 -16.04 -5.78 -1.76
N TRP A 171 -15.23 -4.99 -1.06
CA TRP A 171 -14.75 -5.37 0.27
C TRP A 171 -15.69 -4.94 1.39
N SER A 172 -16.35 -5.93 2.02
CA SER A 172 -17.25 -5.72 3.15
C SER A 172 -16.59 -5.02 4.35
N PRO A 173 -15.30 -5.23 4.69
CA PRO A 173 -14.64 -4.51 5.77
C PRO A 173 -14.60 -2.99 5.58
N LEU A 174 -14.72 -2.52 4.35
CA LEU A 174 -14.73 -1.10 4.01
C LEU A 174 -16.16 -0.56 3.75
N ALA A 175 -17.20 -1.38 3.87
CA ALA A 175 -18.55 -1.06 3.38
C ALA A 175 -19.20 0.17 4.01
N GLY A 176 -19.03 0.39 5.32
CA GLY A 176 -19.62 1.51 6.06
C GLY A 176 -18.81 2.80 6.04
N ILE A 177 -17.64 2.81 5.41
CA ILE A 177 -16.69 3.92 5.49
C ILE A 177 -16.95 4.91 4.35
N PRO A 178 -17.10 6.23 4.62
CA PRO A 178 -17.27 7.26 3.58
C PRO A 178 -16.05 7.35 2.67
N ILE A 179 -16.31 7.62 1.39
CA ILE A 179 -15.32 7.61 0.33
C ILE A 179 -15.24 8.99 -0.30
N ARG A 180 -14.03 9.51 -0.45
CA ARG A 180 -13.71 10.66 -1.29
C ARG A 180 -12.93 10.18 -2.50
N VAL A 181 -13.52 10.31 -3.68
CA VAL A 181 -12.90 9.97 -4.96
C VAL A 181 -12.13 11.19 -5.45
N VAL A 182 -10.82 11.10 -5.54
CA VAL A 182 -9.94 12.21 -5.91
C VAL A 182 -9.22 11.89 -7.22
N GLY A 183 -9.45 12.72 -8.23
CA GLY A 183 -8.67 12.77 -9.45
C GLY A 183 -7.78 14.00 -9.46
N VAL A 184 -6.62 13.90 -10.09
CA VAL A 184 -5.67 15.01 -10.18
C VAL A 184 -5.26 15.23 -11.63
N VAL A 185 -5.51 16.44 -12.14
CA VAL A 185 -4.99 16.88 -13.43
C VAL A 185 -3.55 17.33 -13.23
N ASP A 186 -2.61 16.63 -13.87
CA ASP A 186 -1.19 17.03 -13.85
C ASP A 186 -1.00 18.29 -14.69
N VAL A 187 -0.70 19.40 -14.03
CA VAL A 187 -0.46 20.70 -14.64
C VAL A 187 1.04 20.97 -14.79
N ALA A 188 1.74 20.14 -15.54
CA ALA A 188 3.13 20.42 -15.90
C ALA A 188 3.20 21.69 -16.77
N ALA A 189 3.52 22.82 -16.15
CA ALA A 189 3.53 24.11 -16.82
C ALA A 189 4.56 24.18 -17.96
N PRO A 190 4.22 24.78 -19.13
CA PRO A 190 5.09 24.82 -20.33
C PRO A 190 6.48 25.41 -20.10
N TRP A 191 6.64 26.35 -19.18
CA TRP A 191 7.93 26.94 -18.85
C TRP A 191 8.93 25.95 -18.18
N ARG A 192 8.44 24.82 -17.65
CA ARG A 192 9.32 23.74 -17.12
C ARG A 192 9.91 22.88 -18.24
N THR A 193 9.40 23.00 -19.47
CA THR A 193 9.82 22.19 -20.63
C THR A 193 10.87 22.89 -21.51
N GLY A 194 11.33 24.11 -21.14
CA GLY A 194 12.37 24.84 -21.88
C GLY A 194 11.92 25.43 -23.23
N ILE A 195 10.64 25.67 -23.42
CA ILE A 195 10.08 26.26 -24.66
C ILE A 195 10.60 27.69 -24.82
N ALA A 196 11.05 28.02 -26.04
CA ALA A 196 11.56 29.35 -26.36
C ALA A 196 10.46 30.44 -26.23
N PRO A 197 10.77 31.65 -25.75
CA PRO A 197 9.80 32.72 -25.52
C PRO A 197 8.95 33.09 -26.76
N THR A 198 9.49 32.90 -27.97
CA THR A 198 8.79 33.18 -29.23
C THR A 198 7.66 32.23 -29.58
N MET A 199 7.61 31.03 -28.92
CA MET A 199 6.55 30.06 -29.10
C MET A 199 5.54 30.06 -27.92
N PHE A 200 5.68 30.99 -26.99
CA PHE A 200 4.98 30.98 -25.72
C PHE A 200 3.46 31.11 -25.86
N SER A 201 2.95 31.99 -26.76
CA SER A 201 1.50 32.18 -26.91
C SER A 201 0.81 30.94 -27.48
N ALA A 202 1.32 30.38 -28.59
CA ALA A 202 0.76 29.16 -29.18
C ALA A 202 0.87 27.95 -28.24
N ALA A 203 1.96 27.87 -27.48
CA ALA A 203 2.13 26.84 -26.47
C ALA A 203 1.15 26.99 -25.29
N MET A 204 0.80 28.22 -24.91
CA MET A 204 -0.18 28.53 -23.87
C MET A 204 -1.61 28.20 -24.31
N ASP A 205 -1.98 28.48 -25.57
CA ASP A 205 -3.31 28.13 -26.09
C ASP A 205 -3.51 26.61 -26.10
N LEU A 206 -2.55 25.87 -26.65
CA LEU A 206 -2.56 24.41 -26.66
C LEU A 206 -2.56 23.82 -25.22
N TYR A 207 -1.79 24.42 -24.34
CA TYR A 207 -1.75 24.01 -22.93
C TYR A 207 -3.10 24.22 -22.24
N THR A 208 -3.75 25.37 -22.48
CA THR A 208 -5.06 25.68 -21.90
C THR A 208 -6.13 24.73 -22.42
N GLU A 209 -6.11 24.41 -23.72
CA GLU A 209 -7.02 23.42 -24.30
C GLU A 209 -6.80 22.02 -23.71
N MET A 210 -5.54 21.59 -23.58
CA MET A 210 -5.18 20.31 -23.00
C MET A 210 -5.63 20.20 -21.53
N ILE A 211 -5.42 21.24 -20.72
CA ILE A 211 -5.87 21.28 -19.33
C ILE A 211 -7.40 21.20 -19.25
N THR A 212 -8.10 21.97 -20.09
CA THR A 212 -9.56 21.99 -20.12
C THR A 212 -10.12 20.60 -20.48
N SER A 213 -9.59 19.97 -21.51
CA SER A 213 -9.95 18.61 -21.92
C SER A 213 -9.65 17.58 -20.82
N SER A 214 -8.50 17.71 -20.15
CA SER A 214 -8.14 16.85 -19.02
C SER A 214 -9.10 17.00 -17.85
N ARG A 215 -9.48 18.24 -17.49
CA ARG A 215 -10.48 18.49 -16.43
C ARG A 215 -11.82 17.84 -16.73
N GLU A 216 -12.29 17.94 -17.97
CA GLU A 216 -13.54 17.31 -18.40
C GLU A 216 -13.44 15.77 -18.28
N THR A 217 -12.35 15.19 -18.79
CA THR A 217 -12.13 13.75 -18.75
C THR A 217 -12.06 13.21 -17.32
N TYR A 218 -11.23 13.83 -16.48
CA TYR A 218 -11.12 13.41 -15.07
C TYR A 218 -12.41 13.66 -14.29
N GLY A 219 -13.12 14.79 -14.57
CA GLY A 219 -14.42 15.08 -13.99
C GLY A 219 -15.46 14.00 -14.31
N GLN A 220 -15.50 13.51 -15.54
CA GLN A 220 -16.38 12.40 -15.94
C GLN A 220 -16.00 11.08 -15.25
N VAL A 221 -14.73 10.76 -15.16
CA VAL A 221 -14.24 9.55 -14.48
C VAL A 221 -14.62 9.58 -12.99
N ILE A 222 -14.38 10.71 -12.31
CA ILE A 222 -14.75 10.90 -10.91
C ILE A 222 -16.25 10.75 -10.72
N ALA A 223 -17.05 11.44 -11.54
CA ALA A 223 -18.52 11.40 -11.46
C ALA A 223 -19.07 9.98 -11.67
N ALA A 224 -18.53 9.23 -12.63
CA ALA A 224 -18.90 7.85 -12.90
C ALA A 224 -18.54 6.93 -11.73
N THR A 225 -17.36 7.12 -11.13
CA THR A 225 -16.90 6.35 -9.96
C THR A 225 -17.77 6.65 -8.73
N VAL A 226 -18.08 7.92 -8.47
CA VAL A 226 -19.00 8.33 -7.38
C VAL A 226 -20.38 7.72 -7.58
N ALA A 227 -20.96 7.81 -8.80
CA ALA A 227 -22.25 7.23 -9.11
C ALA A 227 -22.27 5.70 -8.89
N THR A 228 -21.16 5.01 -9.21
CA THR A 228 -21.01 3.58 -8.97
C THR A 228 -21.11 3.24 -7.47
N PHE A 229 -20.43 3.98 -6.60
CA PHE A 229 -20.52 3.80 -5.15
C PHE A 229 -21.90 4.14 -4.60
N GLN A 230 -22.50 5.25 -5.05
CA GLN A 230 -23.84 5.67 -4.61
C GLN A 230 -24.91 4.67 -5.02
N ALA A 231 -24.84 4.11 -6.23
CA ALA A 231 -25.74 3.04 -6.69
C ALA A 231 -25.61 1.77 -5.85
N ALA A 232 -24.45 1.51 -5.26
CA ALA A 232 -24.23 0.42 -4.29
C ALA A 232 -24.58 0.82 -2.84
N GLY A 233 -25.24 1.96 -2.61
CA GLY A 233 -25.63 2.42 -1.28
C GLY A 233 -24.47 2.97 -0.42
N ARG A 234 -23.31 3.30 -1.03
CA ARG A 234 -22.15 3.84 -0.33
C ARG A 234 -22.16 5.37 -0.32
N THR A 235 -21.69 5.97 0.77
CA THR A 235 -21.46 7.43 0.82
C THR A 235 -20.18 7.74 0.07
N ALA A 236 -20.28 8.47 -1.04
CA ALA A 236 -19.17 8.88 -1.86
C ALA A 236 -19.32 10.31 -2.38
N GLU A 237 -18.21 11.04 -2.38
CA GLU A 237 -18.05 12.40 -2.90
C GLU A 237 -16.88 12.44 -3.88
N GLY A 238 -16.94 13.33 -4.89
CA GLY A 238 -15.89 13.52 -5.87
C GLY A 238 -15.15 14.84 -5.65
N GLU A 239 -13.83 14.81 -5.87
CA GLU A 239 -12.97 15.99 -5.80
C GLU A 239 -11.97 15.96 -6.97
N LEU A 240 -11.90 17.06 -7.74
CA LEU A 240 -10.90 17.26 -8.79
C LEU A 240 -9.85 18.26 -8.29
N ARG A 241 -8.59 17.86 -8.34
CA ARG A 241 -7.44 18.70 -7.98
C ARG A 241 -6.52 18.95 -9.17
N GLU A 242 -5.63 19.92 -9.05
CA GLU A 242 -4.65 20.28 -10.05
C GLU A 242 -3.26 20.38 -9.44
N GLY A 243 -2.25 19.91 -10.17
CA GLY A 243 -0.86 19.94 -9.75
C GLY A 243 -0.16 18.59 -9.85
N ASP A 244 0.91 18.40 -9.07
CA ASP A 244 1.57 17.10 -8.97
C ASP A 244 0.64 16.07 -8.32
N PRO A 245 0.35 14.93 -8.98
CA PRO A 245 -0.63 13.98 -8.48
C PRO A 245 -0.34 13.45 -7.08
N ALA A 246 0.92 13.13 -6.78
CA ALA A 246 1.26 12.58 -5.48
C ALA A 246 1.13 13.63 -4.36
N ASP A 247 1.60 14.86 -4.60
CA ASP A 247 1.48 15.97 -3.66
C ASP A 247 0.01 16.30 -3.38
N GLN A 248 -0.83 16.39 -4.43
CA GLN A 248 -2.24 16.70 -4.29
C GLN A 248 -3.03 15.61 -3.56
N LEU A 249 -2.73 14.33 -3.76
CA LEU A 249 -3.35 13.22 -3.03
C LEU A 249 -2.97 13.26 -1.54
N VAL A 250 -1.69 13.50 -1.22
CA VAL A 250 -1.22 13.64 0.17
C VAL A 250 -1.87 14.85 0.87
N ARG A 251 -1.99 15.99 0.17
CA ARG A 251 -2.70 17.17 0.69
C ARG A 251 -4.19 16.90 0.89
N ALA A 252 -4.85 16.25 -0.07
CA ALA A 252 -6.27 15.93 0.04
C ALA A 252 -6.60 15.13 1.29
N VAL A 253 -5.75 14.17 1.66
CA VAL A 253 -5.90 13.41 2.91
C VAL A 253 -5.73 14.31 4.14
N HIS A 254 -4.73 15.18 4.14
CA HIS A 254 -4.48 16.09 5.25
C HIS A 254 -5.66 17.06 5.45
N ASP A 255 -6.14 17.68 4.35
CA ASP A 255 -7.23 18.67 4.37
C ASP A 255 -8.56 18.08 4.89
N ASN A 256 -8.76 16.78 4.65
CA ASN A 256 -10.01 16.07 4.97
C ASN A 256 -9.89 15.10 6.16
N ALA A 257 -8.80 15.15 6.93
CA ALA A 257 -8.51 14.22 8.02
C ALA A 257 -8.71 12.73 7.61
N GLY A 258 -8.20 12.37 6.42
CA GLY A 258 -8.33 11.03 5.86
C GLY A 258 -7.44 10.02 6.59
N ASP A 259 -7.95 8.80 6.78
CA ASP A 259 -7.24 7.73 7.48
C ASP A 259 -6.61 6.71 6.53
N LEU A 260 -7.16 6.57 5.32
CA LEU A 260 -6.70 5.59 4.31
C LEU A 260 -6.70 6.19 2.90
N ILE A 261 -5.54 6.11 2.23
CA ILE A 261 -5.47 6.28 0.77
C ILE A 261 -5.56 4.91 0.13
N VAL A 262 -6.45 4.75 -0.86
CA VAL A 262 -6.50 3.60 -1.74
C VAL A 262 -6.04 4.03 -3.13
N ILE A 263 -5.03 3.37 -3.65
CA ILE A 263 -4.40 3.75 -4.92
C ILE A 263 -4.04 2.51 -5.74
N GLY A 264 -4.24 2.59 -7.04
CA GLY A 264 -3.74 1.60 -7.98
C GLY A 264 -2.21 1.59 -8.02
N SER A 265 -1.61 0.41 -8.14
CA SER A 265 -0.14 0.29 -8.19
C SER A 265 0.49 0.96 -9.41
N ARG A 266 -0.29 1.34 -10.44
CA ARG A 266 0.15 1.98 -11.69
C ARG A 266 -0.91 2.93 -12.20
N GLY A 267 -0.49 3.91 -13.02
CA GLY A 267 -1.38 4.76 -13.81
C GLY A 267 -1.30 4.41 -15.30
N HIS A 268 -1.66 5.36 -16.17
CA HIS A 268 -1.71 5.21 -17.63
C HIS A 268 -0.36 4.91 -18.31
N THR A 269 0.78 5.23 -17.69
CA THR A 269 2.12 5.17 -18.31
C THR A 269 2.91 3.90 -17.98
N GLY A 270 2.34 2.96 -17.26
CA GLY A 270 3.04 1.77 -16.75
C GLY A 270 3.44 0.77 -17.84
N LEU A 271 4.68 0.85 -18.32
CA LEU A 271 5.26 -0.04 -19.36
C LEU A 271 5.81 -1.37 -18.82
N SER A 272 6.03 -1.52 -17.52
CA SER A 272 6.66 -2.71 -16.91
C SER A 272 5.72 -3.37 -15.90
N ARG A 273 5.59 -4.70 -15.95
CA ARG A 273 4.70 -5.48 -15.08
C ARG A 273 5.18 -5.61 -13.62
N ILE A 274 6.41 -5.19 -13.31
CA ILE A 274 7.10 -5.49 -12.05
C ILE A 274 7.28 -4.24 -11.18
N VAL A 275 7.24 -3.02 -11.74
CA VAL A 275 7.58 -1.79 -11.01
C VAL A 275 6.33 -0.99 -10.65
N MET A 276 6.26 -0.54 -9.40
CA MET A 276 5.23 0.39 -8.91
C MET A 276 5.34 1.74 -9.64
N GLY A 277 4.20 2.37 -9.95
CA GLY A 277 4.14 3.69 -10.58
C GLY A 277 4.67 4.79 -9.67
N SER A 278 5.21 5.86 -10.27
CA SER A 278 5.82 6.98 -9.54
C SER A 278 4.86 7.66 -8.56
N VAL A 279 3.59 7.83 -8.92
CA VAL A 279 2.57 8.44 -8.03
C VAL A 279 2.33 7.57 -6.82
N ALA A 280 2.07 6.26 -6.99
CA ALA A 280 1.84 5.33 -5.88
C ALA A 280 3.08 5.24 -4.97
N HIS A 281 4.27 5.20 -5.55
CA HIS A 281 5.53 5.21 -4.80
C HIS A 281 5.70 6.50 -3.98
N SER A 282 5.48 7.66 -4.60
CA SER A 282 5.60 8.96 -3.93
C SER A 282 4.54 9.12 -2.83
N VAL A 283 3.30 8.67 -3.06
CA VAL A 283 2.24 8.66 -2.02
C VAL A 283 2.68 7.78 -0.85
N LEU A 284 3.19 6.57 -1.10
CA LEU A 284 3.71 5.70 -0.05
C LEU A 284 4.85 6.33 0.76
N LEU A 285 5.71 7.12 0.13
CA LEU A 285 6.81 7.78 0.82
C LEU A 285 6.37 8.96 1.67
N HIS A 286 5.32 9.70 1.27
CA HIS A 286 4.99 10.99 1.86
C HIS A 286 3.69 11.02 2.65
N ALA A 287 2.76 10.06 2.44
CA ALA A 287 1.53 10.01 3.20
C ALA A 287 1.79 9.76 4.70
N ARG A 288 1.01 10.42 5.55
CA ARG A 288 1.05 10.21 7.02
C ARG A 288 -0.05 9.26 7.51
N CYS A 289 -1.02 8.94 6.66
CA CYS A 289 -2.07 7.95 6.90
C CYS A 289 -1.71 6.59 6.30
N SER A 290 -2.52 5.57 6.57
CA SER A 290 -2.41 4.25 5.95
C SER A 290 -2.59 4.31 4.43
N VAL A 291 -1.91 3.43 3.69
CA VAL A 291 -2.00 3.36 2.21
C VAL A 291 -2.26 1.93 1.79
N LEU A 292 -3.35 1.71 1.05
CA LEU A 292 -3.67 0.45 0.39
C LEU A 292 -3.30 0.55 -1.08
N VAL A 293 -2.28 -0.20 -1.47
CA VAL A 293 -1.84 -0.30 -2.86
C VAL A 293 -2.50 -1.51 -3.51
N VAL A 294 -3.31 -1.26 -4.53
CA VAL A 294 -4.05 -2.30 -5.25
C VAL A 294 -3.30 -2.71 -6.50
N LYS A 295 -2.99 -3.99 -6.59
CA LYS A 295 -2.31 -4.58 -7.74
C LYS A 295 -3.31 -4.94 -8.85
N LEU A 296 -2.87 -4.87 -10.10
CA LEU A 296 -3.65 -5.43 -11.19
C LEU A 296 -3.73 -6.95 -11.04
N PRO A 297 -4.90 -7.56 -11.28
CA PRO A 297 -5.02 -9.01 -11.31
C PRO A 297 -4.01 -9.61 -12.29
N HIS A 298 -3.36 -10.69 -11.88
CA HIS A 298 -2.43 -11.40 -12.75
C HIS A 298 -3.22 -12.02 -13.92
N GLN A 299 -3.06 -11.47 -15.13
CA GLN A 299 -3.57 -12.15 -16.33
C GLN A 299 -2.64 -13.33 -16.63
N PRO A 300 -3.14 -14.58 -16.63
CA PRO A 300 -2.33 -15.71 -17.04
C PRO A 300 -1.83 -15.48 -18.47
N HIS A 301 -0.54 -15.66 -18.67
CA HIS A 301 0.06 -15.64 -20.00
C HIS A 301 -0.63 -16.71 -20.87
N HIS A 302 -1.41 -16.31 -21.87
CA HIS A 302 -1.64 -17.18 -23.01
C HIS A 302 -0.33 -17.20 -23.83
N PRO A 303 0.38 -18.33 -23.90
CA PRO A 303 1.50 -18.46 -24.84
C PRO A 303 0.92 -18.35 -26.25
N ARG A 304 1.50 -17.46 -27.04
CA ARG A 304 1.24 -17.38 -28.49
C ARG A 304 1.93 -18.52 -29.18
#